data_8bcbe29f462f651fa128b502bcfc2a0f
#
_entry.id   8bcbe29f462f651fa128b502bcfc2a0f
#
_cell.length_a   1.000
_cell.length_b   1.000
_cell.length_c   1.000
_cell.angle_alpha   90.00
_cell.angle_beta   90.00
_cell.angle_gamma   90.00
#
_symmetry.space_group_name_H-M   'P 1'
#
loop_
_entity.id
_entity.type
_entity.pdbx_description
1 polymer ?
#
loop_
_entity_poly.entity_id
_entity_poly.type
_entity_poly.pdbx_seq_one_letter_code
_entity_poly.pdbx_strand_id
1 'polypeptide(L)'
;MQIILNVLEHKMSLSDAVSSPRFHHQWLPTRVIYEPQAFSADTRRALQRRGHNELVPLPGTYQIGDGNSVMRSNKGIEGMADPRNAGTAAGSSNRVTPVTSTK
;
A
#
# COMPACT_ATOMS: atom_id res chain seq x y z
N MET A 1 -2.85 1.60 7.72
CA MET A 1 -4.16 0.90 7.70
C MET A 1 -4.38 0.09 6.43
N GLN A 2 -4.18 0.67 5.24
CA GLN A 2 -4.49 -0.01 3.97
C GLN A 2 -3.71 -1.30 3.76
N ILE A 3 -2.43 -1.35 4.12
CA ILE A 3 -1.62 -2.57 4.01
C ILE A 3 -2.24 -3.70 4.84
N ILE A 4 -2.66 -3.38 6.06
CA ILE A 4 -3.29 -4.37 6.95
C ILE A 4 -4.59 -4.88 6.34
N LEU A 5 -5.43 -4.00 5.83
CA LEU A 5 -6.67 -4.38 5.16
C LEU A 5 -6.41 -5.23 3.92
N ASN A 6 -5.38 -4.88 3.15
CA ASN A 6 -5.02 -5.64 1.96
C ASN A 6 -4.66 -7.08 2.31
N VAL A 7 -3.94 -7.29 3.39
CA VAL A 7 -3.57 -8.64 3.83
C VAL A 7 -4.77 -9.37 4.43
N LEU A 8 -5.45 -8.76 5.39
CA LEU A 8 -6.45 -9.45 6.19
C LEU A 8 -7.79 -9.58 5.48
N GLU A 9 -8.22 -8.54 4.80
CA GLU A 9 -9.54 -8.50 4.15
C GLU A 9 -9.49 -8.94 2.70
N HIS A 10 -8.52 -8.43 1.96
CA HIS A 10 -8.41 -8.71 0.51
C HIS A 10 -7.51 -9.90 0.20
N LYS A 11 -6.95 -10.54 1.21
CA LYS A 11 -6.17 -11.78 1.07
C LYS A 11 -4.95 -11.64 0.17
N MET A 12 -4.39 -10.45 0.09
CA MET A 12 -3.18 -10.20 -0.69
C MET A 12 -1.96 -10.78 0.01
N SER A 13 -0.96 -11.15 -0.77
CA SER A 13 0.38 -11.42 -0.22
C SER A 13 0.95 -10.15 0.41
N LEU A 14 1.92 -10.29 1.30
CA LEU A 14 2.56 -9.12 1.90
C LEU A 14 3.19 -8.22 0.83
N SER A 15 3.85 -8.82 -0.14
CA SER A 15 4.46 -8.10 -1.25
C SER A 15 3.44 -7.25 -2.01
N ASP A 16 2.32 -7.85 -2.40
CA ASP A 16 1.27 -7.15 -3.13
C ASP A 16 0.59 -6.09 -2.27
N ALA A 17 0.37 -6.40 -1.00
CA ALA A 17 -0.29 -5.48 -0.07
C ALA A 17 0.51 -4.19 0.11
N VAL A 18 1.83 -4.32 0.24
CA VAL A 18 2.73 -3.16 0.38
C VAL A 18 2.85 -2.37 -0.92
N SER A 19 2.91 -3.07 -2.06
CA SER A 19 3.14 -2.45 -3.36
C SER A 19 1.90 -1.81 -3.97
N SER A 20 0.70 -2.20 -3.55
CA SER A 20 -0.54 -1.69 -4.11
C SER A 20 -0.65 -0.18 -4.00
N PRO A 21 -1.24 0.49 -5.01
CA PRO A 21 -1.44 1.93 -4.97
C PRO A 21 -2.25 2.37 -3.76
N ARG A 22 -1.87 3.49 -3.20
CA ARG A 22 -2.45 4.01 -1.96
C ARG A 22 -3.24 5.28 -2.19
N PHE A 23 -4.15 5.55 -1.24
CA PHE A 23 -4.87 6.81 -1.16
C PHE A 23 -4.83 7.33 0.27
N HIS A 24 -5.16 8.61 0.43
CA HIS A 24 -5.15 9.25 1.74
C HIS A 24 -6.25 10.29 1.86
N HIS A 25 -6.96 10.26 2.98
CA HIS A 25 -7.92 11.27 3.38
C HIS A 25 -7.74 11.53 4.87
N GLN A 26 -7.58 12.78 5.25
CA GLN A 26 -7.32 13.13 6.64
C GLN A 26 -8.38 14.07 7.24
N TRP A 27 -9.58 14.04 6.67
CA TRP A 27 -10.72 14.85 7.06
C TRP A 27 -10.58 16.33 6.64
N LEU A 28 -9.57 17.01 7.06
CA LEU A 28 -9.23 18.37 6.63
C LEU A 28 -7.80 18.41 6.10
N PRO A 29 -7.60 18.90 4.87
CA PRO A 29 -8.62 19.31 3.88
C PRO A 29 -9.50 18.16 3.42
N THR A 30 -10.71 18.48 2.94
CA THR A 30 -11.73 17.50 2.56
C THR A 30 -11.50 16.89 1.19
N ARG A 31 -10.30 16.44 0.91
CA ARG A 31 -9.95 15.84 -0.38
C ARG A 31 -9.30 14.47 -0.18
N VAL A 32 -9.47 13.62 -1.18
CA VAL A 32 -8.77 12.34 -1.25
C VAL A 32 -7.62 12.50 -2.23
N ILE A 33 -6.41 12.30 -1.76
CA ILE A 33 -5.24 12.20 -2.63
C ILE A 33 -4.96 10.72 -2.89
N TYR A 34 -4.50 10.40 -4.08
CA TYR A 34 -4.26 9.00 -4.42
C TYR A 34 -3.09 8.85 -5.39
N GLU A 35 -2.40 7.74 -5.24
CA GLU A 35 -1.34 7.37 -6.17
C GLU A 35 -1.95 6.98 -7.52
N PRO A 36 -1.23 7.19 -8.63
CA PRO A 36 -1.71 6.75 -9.93
C PRO A 36 -2.17 5.30 -9.90
N GLN A 37 -3.25 5.00 -10.59
CA GLN A 37 -3.85 3.66 -10.67
C GLN A 37 -4.53 3.17 -9.39
N ALA A 38 -4.57 3.96 -8.32
CA ALA A 38 -5.31 3.57 -7.11
C ALA A 38 -6.80 3.41 -7.38
N PHE A 39 -7.37 4.26 -8.22
CA PHE A 39 -8.79 4.26 -8.54
C PHE A 39 -9.04 4.17 -10.04
N SER A 40 -9.89 3.24 -10.43
CA SER A 40 -10.45 3.21 -11.78
C SER A 40 -11.41 4.38 -11.98
N ALA A 41 -11.80 4.64 -13.23
CA ALA A 41 -12.79 5.67 -13.53
C ALA A 41 -14.12 5.36 -12.83
N ASP A 42 -14.53 4.09 -12.80
CA ASP A 42 -15.76 3.68 -12.14
C ASP A 42 -15.69 3.89 -10.63
N THR A 43 -14.55 3.57 -10.02
CA THR A 43 -14.34 3.81 -8.59
C THR A 43 -14.40 5.29 -8.26
N ARG A 44 -13.77 6.14 -9.08
CA ARG A 44 -13.83 7.59 -8.88
C ARG A 44 -15.28 8.11 -8.95
N ARG A 45 -16.05 7.65 -9.92
CA ARG A 45 -17.47 8.02 -10.02
C ARG A 45 -18.27 7.56 -8.79
N ALA A 46 -17.99 6.35 -8.31
CA ALA A 46 -18.66 5.83 -7.12
C ALA A 46 -18.32 6.65 -5.87
N LEU A 47 -17.07 7.06 -5.71
CA LEU A 47 -16.65 7.91 -4.59
C LEU A 47 -17.31 9.29 -4.67
N GLN A 48 -17.41 9.87 -5.86
CA GLN A 48 -18.08 11.14 -6.06
C GLN A 48 -19.56 11.07 -5.69
N ARG A 49 -20.24 9.98 -6.06
CA ARG A 49 -21.64 9.76 -5.67
C ARG A 49 -21.82 9.64 -4.16
N ARG A 50 -20.77 9.27 -3.44
CA ARG A 50 -20.78 9.15 -1.98
C ARG A 50 -20.32 10.44 -1.28
N GLY A 51 -20.11 11.51 -2.02
CA GLY A 51 -19.75 12.80 -1.47
C GLY A 51 -18.28 13.16 -1.51
N HIS A 52 -17.40 12.28 -2.02
CA HIS A 52 -15.99 12.59 -2.19
C HIS A 52 -15.77 13.30 -3.51
N ASN A 53 -16.03 14.60 -3.53
CA ASN A 53 -16.02 15.39 -4.77
C ASN A 53 -14.61 15.80 -5.21
N GLU A 54 -13.69 15.91 -4.27
CA GLU A 54 -12.30 16.26 -4.56
C GLU A 54 -11.41 15.01 -4.54
N LEU A 55 -11.13 14.50 -5.72
CA LEU A 55 -10.22 13.35 -5.89
C LEU A 55 -9.00 13.88 -6.66
N VAL A 56 -7.83 13.88 -6.00
CA VAL A 56 -6.62 14.49 -6.53
C VAL A 56 -5.56 13.43 -6.76
N PRO A 57 -5.21 13.13 -8.03
CA PRO A 57 -4.12 12.22 -8.30
C PRO A 57 -2.79 12.89 -7.96
N LEU A 58 -1.91 12.15 -7.30
CA LEU A 58 -0.56 12.62 -7.05
C LEU A 58 0.26 12.58 -8.34
N PRO A 59 1.14 13.57 -8.57
CA PRO A 59 2.12 13.47 -9.65
C PRO A 59 2.97 12.21 -9.50
N GLY A 60 3.46 11.65 -10.59
CA GLY A 60 4.19 10.38 -10.59
C GLY A 60 5.45 10.35 -9.74
N THR A 61 5.95 11.52 -9.32
CA THR A 61 7.13 11.63 -8.44
C THR A 61 6.77 11.62 -6.95
N TYR A 62 5.51 11.76 -6.60
CA TYR A 62 5.06 11.78 -5.21
C TYR A 62 4.42 10.45 -4.83
N GLN A 63 4.61 10.07 -3.59
CA GLN A 63 4.19 8.77 -3.06
C GLN A 63 3.57 8.95 -1.69
N ILE A 64 2.71 8.02 -1.31
CA ILE A 64 2.03 8.05 -0.02
C ILE A 64 2.74 7.09 0.94
N GLY A 65 3.54 7.66 1.83
CA GLY A 65 4.13 6.96 2.95
C GLY A 65 5.26 6.02 2.60
N ASP A 66 5.68 5.29 3.61
CA ASP A 66 6.74 4.29 3.57
C ASP A 66 6.31 3.13 4.48
N GLY A 67 5.85 2.06 3.88
CA GLY A 67 5.21 0.97 4.58
C GLY A 67 6.07 -0.28 4.69
N ASN A 68 7.34 -0.15 5.07
CA ASN A 68 8.18 -1.31 5.34
C ASN A 68 7.48 -2.22 6.35
N SER A 69 7.33 -3.49 6.03
CA SER A 69 6.46 -4.39 6.77
C SER A 69 7.11 -5.73 7.06
N VAL A 70 6.71 -6.30 8.18
CA VAL A 70 7.05 -7.67 8.57
C VAL A 70 5.76 -8.37 8.92
N MET A 71 5.61 -9.59 8.44
CA MET A 71 4.44 -10.42 8.73
C MET A 71 4.87 -11.76 9.29
N ARG A 72 4.20 -12.19 10.35
CA ARG A 72 4.39 -13.49 10.93
C ARG A 72 3.19 -14.39 10.63
N SER A 73 3.45 -15.59 10.19
CA SER A 73 2.43 -16.60 9.92
C SER A 73 2.92 -17.97 10.36
N ASN A 74 2.10 -19.00 10.16
CA ASN A 74 2.50 -20.38 10.40
C ASN A 74 3.62 -20.85 9.45
N LYS A 75 3.88 -20.10 8.39
CA LYS A 75 4.96 -20.40 7.43
C LYS A 75 6.28 -19.72 7.79
N GLY A 76 6.31 -18.90 8.84
CA GLY A 76 7.49 -18.17 9.25
C GLY A 76 7.30 -16.66 9.25
N ILE A 77 8.38 -15.95 9.06
CA ILE A 77 8.40 -14.48 9.06
C ILE A 77 8.77 -14.01 7.66
N GLU A 78 7.96 -13.10 7.12
CA GLU A 78 8.21 -12.43 5.85
C GLU A 78 8.50 -10.97 6.08
N GLY A 79 9.46 -10.41 5.35
CA GLY A 79 9.70 -8.98 5.33
C GLY A 79 9.51 -8.42 3.94
N MET A 80 8.98 -7.21 3.84
CA MET A 80 8.84 -6.51 2.58
C MET A 80 9.23 -5.05 2.75
N ALA A 81 10.26 -4.63 2.03
CA ALA A 81 10.59 -3.21 1.90
C ALA A 81 9.58 -2.54 0.98
N ASP A 82 9.19 -1.33 1.33
CA ASP A 82 8.28 -0.56 0.48
C ASP A 82 9.01 -0.15 -0.80
N PRO A 83 8.51 -0.55 -1.99
CA PRO A 83 9.19 -0.20 -3.24
C PRO A 83 9.20 1.30 -3.53
N ARG A 84 8.46 2.11 -2.78
CA ARG A 84 8.45 3.57 -2.94
C ARG A 84 9.77 4.21 -2.51
N ASN A 85 10.48 3.56 -1.61
CA ASN A 85 11.76 4.07 -1.09
C ASN A 85 12.83 2.99 -1.22
N ALA A 86 14.09 3.40 -1.09
CA ALA A 86 15.20 2.45 -1.08
C ALA A 86 15.14 1.60 0.19
N GLY A 87 15.39 0.31 0.05
CA GLY A 87 15.39 -0.58 1.19
C GLY A 87 15.39 -2.04 0.77
N THR A 88 15.65 -2.89 1.73
CA THR A 88 15.69 -4.33 1.53
C THR A 88 15.23 -5.02 2.81
N ALA A 89 14.45 -6.09 2.65
CA ALA A 89 14.13 -6.97 3.75
C ALA A 89 15.13 -8.12 3.77
N ALA A 90 15.64 -8.44 4.95
CA ALA A 90 16.60 -9.52 5.11
C ALA A 90 16.38 -10.24 6.44
N GLY A 91 16.74 -11.51 6.47
CA GLY A 91 16.65 -12.33 7.67
C GLY A 91 17.99 -12.92 8.03
N SER A 92 18.13 -13.28 9.29
CA SER A 92 19.37 -13.82 9.84
C SER A 92 19.31 -15.28 10.26
N SER A 93 18.20 -15.96 10.06
CA SER A 93 18.02 -17.36 10.44
C SER A 93 17.25 -18.14 9.39
N ASN A 94 17.32 -19.47 9.51
CA ASN A 94 16.60 -20.37 8.61
C ASN A 94 15.07 -20.26 8.71
N ARG A 95 14.56 -19.55 9.71
CA ARG A 95 13.13 -19.36 9.90
C ARG A 95 12.60 -18.10 9.26
N VAL A 96 13.49 -17.30 8.70
CA VAL A 96 13.11 -16.06 8.03
C VAL A 96 13.20 -16.29 6.55
N THR A 97 12.10 -16.03 5.85
CA THR A 97 12.07 -16.05 4.39
C THR A 97 11.97 -14.61 3.93
N PRO A 98 13.08 -13.99 3.49
CA PRO A 98 13.02 -12.61 3.06
C PRO A 98 12.29 -12.48 1.73
N VAL A 99 11.43 -11.48 1.63
CA VAL A 99 10.84 -11.03 0.38
C VAL A 99 11.44 -9.68 0.09
N THR A 100 12.30 -9.61 -0.91
CA THR A 100 12.99 -8.37 -1.24
C THR A 100 12.22 -7.59 -2.29
N SER A 101 12.28 -6.26 -2.17
CA SER A 101 11.82 -5.38 -3.22
C SER A 101 12.91 -5.35 -4.30
N THR A 102 12.56 -5.73 -5.51
CA THR A 102 13.49 -5.79 -6.63
C THR A 102 13.36 -4.57 -7.53
N LYS A 103 13.45 -3.48 -6.94
CA LYS A 103 13.33 -2.24 -7.69
C LYS A 103 14.65 -1.66 -8.08
#